data_444906b843cc43a4cbe78885e7e29f7b
#
_entry.id   444906b843cc43a4cbe78885e7e29f7b
#
_cell.length_a   1.000
_cell.length_b   1.000
_cell.length_c   1.000
_cell.angle_alpha   90.00
_cell.angle_beta   90.00
_cell.angle_gamma   90.00
#
_symmetry.space_group_name_H-M   'P 1'
#
loop_
_entity.id
_entity.type
_entity.pdbx_description
1 polymer ?
#
loop_
_entity_poly.entity_id
_entity_poly.type
_entity_poly.pdbx_seq_one_letter_code
_entity_poly.pdbx_strand_id
1 'polypeptide(L)'
;QRQMCIRDRSYDVPQNTFHNRDVDWIVAPPELGFLFPAFDDRSANIYNALYYSRNIEENHQEFVDTVFRTELPMPAAVQKETFQGLLAETLEEDCSLDVVQAVNEQLCSMMEEHKANKEEEPLVISRGTVKRVLESCGVAEEHVAAFEEKYESEFGAETELRPVNLVEKQFEVRTPDVTIQVNPERGDLIETRVIDGKRYILIHAEAGVEVNGVPVRILS
;
A
#
# COMPACT_ATOMS: atom_id res chain seq x y z
N GLN A 1 -12.79 1.92 19.62
CA GLN A 1 -12.92 1.83 21.07
C GLN A 1 -11.61 1.39 21.68
N ARG A 2 -11.06 2.23 22.54
CA ARG A 2 -9.83 1.92 23.28
C ARG A 2 -10.26 1.14 24.51
N GLN A 3 -10.22 -0.17 24.45
CA GLN A 3 -10.41 -0.98 25.65
C GLN A 3 -9.07 -1.05 26.40
N MET A 4 -9.01 -0.37 27.52
CA MET A 4 -7.92 -0.55 28.47
C MET A 4 -8.24 -1.77 29.33
N CYS A 5 -7.28 -2.69 29.48
CA CYS A 5 -7.33 -3.68 30.54
C CYS A 5 -7.17 -2.95 31.87
N ILE A 6 -8.30 -2.60 32.47
CA ILE A 6 -8.31 -2.07 33.83
C ILE A 6 -8.23 -3.30 34.76
N ARG A 7 -7.12 -3.41 35.48
CA ARG A 7 -7.05 -4.32 36.61
C ARG A 7 -7.85 -3.68 37.75
N ASP A 8 -9.12 -3.99 37.81
CA ASP A 8 -9.95 -3.56 38.92
C ASP A 8 -9.48 -4.24 40.20
N ARG A 9 -9.32 -3.41 41.23
CA ARG A 9 -9.09 -3.88 42.60
C ARG A 9 -10.36 -3.62 43.39
N SER A 10 -10.86 -4.63 44.07
CA SER A 10 -11.91 -4.47 45.06
C SER A 10 -11.32 -4.38 46.47
N TYR A 11 -11.86 -3.47 47.26
CA TYR A 11 -11.47 -3.34 48.69
C TYR A 11 -12.22 -4.37 49.52
N ASP A 12 -11.48 -5.22 50.23
CA ASP A 12 -11.99 -6.19 51.16
C ASP A 12 -12.05 -5.54 52.53
N VAL A 13 -13.26 -5.21 52.99
CA VAL A 13 -13.48 -4.55 54.27
C VAL A 13 -13.03 -5.41 55.47
N PRO A 14 -13.35 -6.73 55.54
CA PRO A 14 -12.92 -7.61 56.59
C PRO A 14 -11.40 -7.71 56.73
N GLN A 15 -10.68 -7.74 55.62
CA GLN A 15 -9.21 -7.89 55.61
C GLN A 15 -8.44 -6.57 55.56
N ASN A 16 -9.17 -5.46 55.40
CA ASN A 16 -8.61 -4.12 55.26
C ASN A 16 -7.52 -4.04 54.19
N THR A 17 -7.75 -4.68 53.03
CA THR A 17 -6.78 -4.76 51.95
C THR A 17 -7.48 -4.72 50.55
N PHE A 18 -6.70 -4.43 49.52
CA PHE A 18 -7.20 -4.49 48.13
C PHE A 18 -6.80 -5.83 47.53
N HIS A 19 -7.79 -6.56 47.01
CA HIS A 19 -7.60 -7.74 46.20
C HIS A 19 -7.76 -7.42 44.72
N ASN A 20 -7.03 -8.15 43.88
CA ASN A 20 -7.33 -8.15 42.46
C ASN A 20 -8.71 -8.80 42.28
N ARG A 21 -9.61 -8.10 41.66
CA ARG A 21 -10.89 -8.70 41.23
C ARG A 21 -10.57 -9.68 40.11
N ASP A 22 -10.94 -10.92 40.32
CA ASP A 22 -10.85 -11.92 39.24
C ASP A 22 -11.69 -11.43 38.08
N VAL A 23 -11.06 -11.24 36.93
CA VAL A 23 -11.73 -10.79 35.72
C VAL A 23 -12.25 -12.06 35.03
N ASP A 24 -13.53 -12.32 35.15
CA ASP A 24 -14.18 -13.47 34.52
C ASP A 24 -14.19 -13.38 32.99
N TRP A 25 -13.89 -12.19 32.45
CA TRP A 25 -13.94 -11.93 31.01
C TRP A 25 -12.67 -11.19 30.57
N ILE A 26 -11.95 -11.78 29.64
CA ILE A 26 -10.85 -11.13 28.93
C ILE A 26 -11.41 -10.66 27.58
N VAL A 27 -11.40 -9.36 27.36
CA VAL A 27 -11.75 -8.81 26.06
C VAL A 27 -10.56 -9.02 25.13
N ALA A 28 -10.69 -9.95 24.22
CA ALA A 28 -9.73 -10.13 23.13
C ALA A 28 -9.80 -8.96 22.13
N PRO A 29 -8.74 -8.67 21.39
CA PRO A 29 -8.80 -7.77 20.25
C PRO A 29 -9.92 -8.23 19.30
N PRO A 30 -10.68 -7.28 18.69
CA PRO A 30 -11.77 -7.64 17.79
C PRO A 30 -11.25 -8.45 16.60
N GLU A 31 -11.95 -9.51 16.25
CA GLU A 31 -11.64 -10.32 15.07
C GLU A 31 -12.25 -9.70 13.82
N LEU A 32 -13.43 -9.15 13.96
CA LEU A 32 -14.10 -8.43 12.90
C LEU A 32 -14.85 -7.20 13.44
N GLY A 33 -15.12 -6.26 12.56
CA GLY A 33 -15.88 -5.08 12.89
C GLY A 33 -16.20 -4.23 11.67
N PHE A 34 -17.05 -3.25 11.84
CA PHE A 34 -17.30 -2.25 10.81
C PHE A 34 -17.56 -0.88 11.41
N LEU A 35 -17.30 0.13 10.61
CA LEU A 35 -17.61 1.53 10.91
C LEU A 35 -18.56 2.05 9.82
N PHE A 36 -19.70 2.57 10.24
CA PHE A 36 -20.63 3.25 9.35
C PHE A 36 -21.08 4.59 9.98
N PRO A 37 -21.09 5.65 9.23
CA PRO A 37 -20.53 5.81 7.87
C PRO A 37 -19.01 5.64 7.84
N ALA A 38 -18.47 5.27 6.67
CA ALA A 38 -17.03 5.28 6.46
C ALA A 38 -16.49 6.72 6.46
N PHE A 39 -15.19 6.86 6.71
CA PHE A 39 -14.51 8.13 6.55
C PHE A 39 -13.57 8.04 5.35
N ASP A 40 -13.84 8.86 4.35
CA ASP A 40 -12.94 9.11 3.25
C ASP A 40 -12.16 10.39 3.57
N ASP A 41 -10.87 10.32 3.49
CA ASP A 41 -9.85 11.35 3.77
C ASP A 41 -10.25 12.53 4.68
N ARG A 42 -11.41 13.16 4.49
CA ARG A 42 -11.83 14.36 5.21
C ARG A 42 -13.31 14.42 5.60
N SER A 43 -14.14 13.56 5.04
CA SER A 43 -15.59 13.60 5.26
C SER A 43 -16.17 12.23 5.55
N ALA A 44 -17.34 12.21 6.17
CA ALA A 44 -18.09 11.00 6.37
C ALA A 44 -18.77 10.58 5.06
N ASN A 45 -18.53 9.37 4.61
CA ASN A 45 -19.15 8.79 3.44
C ASN A 45 -20.33 7.91 3.88
N ILE A 46 -21.54 8.39 3.68
CA ILE A 46 -22.78 7.69 4.08
C ILE A 46 -23.14 6.54 3.13
N TYR A 47 -22.44 6.39 2.02
CA TYR A 47 -22.69 5.32 1.04
C TYR A 47 -21.79 4.11 1.27
N ASN A 48 -20.74 4.27 2.06
CA ASN A 48 -19.76 3.23 2.32
C ASN A 48 -19.66 2.89 3.80
N ALA A 49 -19.31 1.64 4.08
CA ALA A 49 -18.90 1.17 5.38
C ALA A 49 -17.45 0.72 5.35
N LEU A 50 -16.68 1.04 6.37
CA LEU A 50 -15.36 0.46 6.57
C LEU A 50 -15.54 -0.88 7.25
N TYR A 51 -15.11 -1.94 6.60
CA TYR A 51 -15.06 -3.29 7.15
C TYR A 51 -13.65 -3.62 7.63
N TYR A 52 -13.57 -4.29 8.78
CA TYR A 52 -12.32 -4.74 9.37
C TYR A 52 -12.40 -6.24 9.65
N SER A 53 -11.47 -7.00 9.13
CA SER A 53 -11.16 -8.37 9.54
C SER A 53 -9.72 -8.42 10.04
N ARG A 54 -9.49 -9.13 11.16
CA ARG A 54 -8.16 -9.33 11.72
C ARG A 54 -7.31 -10.24 10.84
N ASN A 55 -7.93 -11.25 10.27
CA ASN A 55 -7.32 -12.16 9.32
C ASN A 55 -7.91 -11.88 7.94
N ILE A 56 -7.08 -11.46 6.99
CA ILE A 56 -7.50 -11.14 5.62
C ILE A 56 -7.99 -12.38 4.88
N GLU A 57 -7.48 -13.57 5.22
CA GLU A 57 -7.90 -14.84 4.62
C GLU A 57 -9.29 -15.29 5.10
N GLU A 58 -9.73 -14.82 6.26
CA GLU A 58 -11.04 -15.08 6.82
C GLU A 58 -11.97 -13.91 6.51
N ASN A 59 -12.67 -13.99 5.37
CA ASN A 59 -13.58 -12.93 4.91
C ASN A 59 -14.94 -12.90 5.63
N HIS A 60 -15.21 -13.83 6.57
CA HIS A 60 -16.44 -13.91 7.35
C HIS A 60 -17.72 -13.73 6.51
N GLN A 61 -17.81 -14.48 5.41
CA GLN A 61 -18.83 -14.32 4.37
C GLN A 61 -20.25 -14.28 4.92
N GLU A 62 -20.58 -15.12 5.88
CA GLU A 62 -21.91 -15.14 6.51
C GLU A 62 -22.29 -13.79 7.17
N PHE A 63 -21.30 -13.15 7.80
CA PHE A 63 -21.50 -11.82 8.39
C PHE A 63 -21.70 -10.76 7.31
N VAL A 64 -20.88 -10.79 6.26
CA VAL A 64 -20.95 -9.85 5.15
C VAL A 64 -22.29 -9.95 4.43
N ASP A 65 -22.74 -11.16 4.12
CA ASP A 65 -24.01 -11.41 3.45
C ASP A 65 -25.21 -10.99 4.31
N THR A 66 -25.12 -11.22 5.62
CA THR A 66 -26.21 -10.86 6.55
C THR A 66 -26.31 -9.35 6.75
N VAL A 67 -25.20 -8.67 6.92
CA VAL A 67 -25.16 -7.24 7.31
C VAL A 67 -25.17 -6.33 6.09
N PHE A 68 -24.33 -6.62 5.10
CA PHE A 68 -24.11 -5.71 3.96
C PHE A 68 -24.81 -6.15 2.69
N ARG A 69 -25.07 -7.45 2.52
CA ARG A 69 -25.69 -8.04 1.32
C ARG A 69 -24.99 -7.65 0.02
N THR A 70 -23.67 -7.66 0.07
CA THR A 70 -22.80 -7.33 -1.05
C THR A 70 -21.56 -8.22 -1.01
N GLU A 71 -20.86 -8.29 -2.13
CA GLU A 71 -19.56 -8.95 -2.18
C GLU A 71 -18.48 -8.03 -1.57
N LEU A 72 -17.53 -8.63 -0.88
CA LEU A 72 -16.38 -7.87 -0.39
C LEU A 72 -15.47 -7.47 -1.56
N PRO A 73 -15.04 -6.22 -1.62
CA PRO A 73 -14.03 -5.81 -2.57
C PRO A 73 -12.70 -6.52 -2.27
N MET A 74 -11.88 -6.67 -3.29
CA MET A 74 -10.53 -7.22 -3.14
C MET A 74 -9.76 -6.45 -2.05
N PRO A 75 -9.12 -7.13 -1.07
CA PRO A 75 -8.34 -6.47 -0.02
C PRO A 75 -7.20 -5.62 -0.60
N ALA A 76 -6.88 -4.49 0.03
CA ALA A 76 -5.85 -3.56 -0.45
C ALA A 76 -4.48 -4.23 -0.67
N ALA A 77 -4.08 -5.15 0.21
CA ALA A 77 -2.83 -5.88 0.03
C ALA A 77 -2.85 -6.75 -1.23
N VAL A 78 -3.97 -7.43 -1.48
CA VAL A 78 -4.15 -8.26 -2.69
C VAL A 78 -4.20 -7.39 -3.94
N GLN A 79 -4.90 -6.24 -3.89
CA GLN A 79 -4.90 -5.27 -5.02
C GLN A 79 -3.48 -4.88 -5.41
N LYS A 80 -2.62 -4.62 -4.42
CA LYS A 80 -1.23 -4.24 -4.65
C LYS A 80 -0.43 -5.38 -5.27
N GLU A 81 -0.48 -6.56 -4.69
CA GLU A 81 0.24 -7.73 -5.20
C GLU A 81 -0.20 -8.07 -6.63
N THR A 82 -1.51 -8.06 -6.89
CA THR A 82 -2.07 -8.28 -8.22
C THR A 82 -1.58 -7.22 -9.20
N PHE A 83 -1.62 -5.94 -8.82
CA PHE A 83 -1.16 -4.86 -9.68
C PHE A 83 0.33 -4.95 -10.01
N GLN A 84 1.16 -5.25 -9.01
CA GLN A 84 2.60 -5.46 -9.20
C GLN A 84 2.89 -6.67 -10.07
N GLY A 85 2.16 -7.77 -9.87
CA GLY A 85 2.23 -8.96 -10.71
C GLY A 85 1.85 -8.66 -12.15
N LEU A 86 0.78 -7.90 -12.37
CA LEU A 86 0.36 -7.47 -13.72
C LEU A 86 1.46 -6.68 -14.43
N LEU A 87 2.05 -5.69 -13.76
CA LEU A 87 3.16 -4.92 -14.36
C LEU A 87 4.32 -5.84 -14.72
N ALA A 88 4.75 -6.72 -13.81
CA ALA A 88 5.88 -7.62 -14.05
C ALA A 88 5.63 -8.60 -15.21
N GLU A 89 4.41 -9.14 -15.32
CA GLU A 89 4.08 -10.14 -16.33
C GLU A 89 3.76 -9.56 -17.71
N THR A 90 3.21 -8.34 -17.76
CA THR A 90 2.75 -7.76 -19.03
C THR A 90 3.77 -6.83 -19.67
N LEU A 91 4.63 -6.20 -18.89
CA LEU A 91 5.65 -5.30 -19.42
C LEU A 91 6.92 -6.03 -19.89
N GLU A 92 7.12 -7.28 -19.46
CA GLU A 92 8.26 -8.11 -19.90
C GLU A 92 9.60 -7.33 -19.98
N GLU A 93 10.07 -7.08 -21.21
CA GLU A 93 11.31 -6.35 -21.47
C GLU A 93 11.24 -4.85 -21.10
N ASP A 94 10.06 -4.27 -21.15
CA ASP A 94 9.79 -2.88 -20.76
C ASP A 94 9.71 -2.69 -19.23
N CYS A 95 9.66 -3.77 -18.45
CA CYS A 95 9.64 -3.72 -16.99
C CYS A 95 11.03 -3.33 -16.43
N SER A 96 11.47 -2.11 -16.76
CA SER A 96 12.72 -1.54 -16.30
C SER A 96 12.55 -0.76 -15.01
N LEU A 97 13.67 -0.48 -14.32
CA LEU A 97 13.68 0.41 -13.15
C LEU A 97 13.01 1.74 -13.46
N ASP A 98 13.38 2.35 -14.59
CA ASP A 98 12.91 3.68 -15.00
C ASP A 98 11.39 3.69 -15.23
N VAL A 99 10.83 2.66 -15.87
CA VAL A 99 9.39 2.54 -16.12
C VAL A 99 8.63 2.34 -14.81
N VAL A 100 9.07 1.41 -13.95
CA VAL A 100 8.42 1.15 -12.65
C VAL A 100 8.46 2.41 -11.77
N GLN A 101 9.58 3.11 -11.76
CA GLN A 101 9.73 4.37 -11.04
C GLN A 101 8.80 5.45 -11.60
N ALA A 102 8.77 5.64 -12.92
CA ALA A 102 7.92 6.63 -13.57
C ALA A 102 6.42 6.35 -13.31
N VAL A 103 6.00 5.09 -13.34
CA VAL A 103 4.62 4.70 -12.98
C VAL A 103 4.32 5.07 -11.52
N ASN A 104 5.22 4.75 -10.60
CA ASN A 104 5.04 5.08 -9.19
C ASN A 104 4.99 6.61 -8.95
N GLU A 105 5.88 7.37 -9.58
CA GLU A 105 5.92 8.83 -9.49
C GLU A 105 4.65 9.48 -10.05
N GLN A 106 4.14 9.00 -11.19
CA GLN A 106 2.90 9.49 -11.77
C GLN A 106 1.71 9.27 -10.84
N LEU A 107 1.57 8.07 -10.26
CA LEU A 107 0.50 7.77 -9.33
C LEU A 107 0.63 8.58 -8.03
N CYS A 108 1.84 8.78 -7.53
CA CYS A 108 2.09 9.65 -6.38
C CYS A 108 1.75 11.11 -6.68
N SER A 109 2.14 11.63 -7.85
CA SER A 109 1.81 13.00 -8.29
C SER A 109 0.31 13.23 -8.36
N MET A 110 -0.45 12.26 -8.91
CA MET A 110 -1.92 12.33 -8.93
C MET A 110 -2.51 12.41 -7.52
N MET A 111 -1.96 11.66 -6.55
CA MET A 111 -2.41 11.74 -5.16
C MET A 111 -2.09 13.09 -4.51
N GLU A 112 -0.95 13.67 -4.81
CA GLU A 112 -0.55 14.98 -4.28
C GLU A 112 -1.39 16.11 -4.87
N GLU A 113 -1.64 16.09 -6.17
CA GLU A 113 -2.51 17.04 -6.86
C GLU A 113 -3.93 16.99 -6.31
N HIS A 114 -4.50 15.80 -6.18
CA HIS A 114 -5.82 15.59 -5.59
C HIS A 114 -5.91 16.16 -4.18
N LYS A 115 -4.88 15.91 -3.36
CA LYS A 115 -4.80 16.44 -2.00
C LYS A 115 -4.66 17.95 -1.97
N ALA A 116 -3.87 18.54 -2.89
CA ALA A 116 -3.67 19.98 -3.00
C ALA A 116 -4.96 20.69 -3.43
N ASN A 117 -5.70 20.11 -4.38
CA ASN A 117 -6.97 20.63 -4.89
C ASN A 117 -8.12 20.50 -3.87
N LYS A 118 -7.93 19.73 -2.80
CA LYS A 118 -8.94 19.47 -1.77
C LYS A 118 -10.24 18.91 -2.34
N GLU A 119 -10.14 18.05 -3.33
CA GLU A 119 -11.28 17.39 -3.92
C GLU A 119 -12.01 16.55 -2.87
N GLU A 120 -13.33 16.60 -2.87
CA GLU A 120 -14.16 15.91 -1.88
C GLU A 120 -14.32 14.43 -2.22
N GLU A 121 -14.31 14.10 -3.53
CA GLU A 121 -14.43 12.72 -4.00
C GLU A 121 -13.09 11.99 -3.87
N PRO A 122 -13.09 10.72 -3.46
CA PRO A 122 -11.86 9.94 -3.35
C PRO A 122 -11.20 9.76 -4.72
N LEU A 123 -9.87 9.93 -4.77
CA LEU A 123 -9.13 9.65 -5.99
C LEU A 123 -9.19 8.17 -6.33
N VAL A 124 -9.68 7.88 -7.51
CA VAL A 124 -9.71 6.53 -8.09
C VAL A 124 -9.02 6.53 -9.44
N ILE A 125 -8.43 5.41 -9.78
CA ILE A 125 -7.81 5.17 -11.07
C ILE A 125 -8.51 4.01 -11.77
N SER A 126 -8.83 4.23 -13.03
CA SER A 126 -9.38 3.21 -13.92
C SER A 126 -8.28 2.55 -14.74
N ARG A 127 -8.62 1.45 -15.42
CA ARG A 127 -7.78 0.84 -16.45
C ARG A 127 -7.22 1.87 -17.44
N GLY A 128 -8.08 2.76 -17.95
CA GLY A 128 -7.69 3.80 -18.90
C GLY A 128 -6.74 4.85 -18.30
N THR A 129 -6.77 5.07 -16.99
CA THR A 129 -5.79 5.93 -16.33
C THR A 129 -4.41 5.27 -16.30
N VAL A 130 -4.33 4.00 -15.91
CA VAL A 130 -3.05 3.28 -15.90
C VAL A 130 -2.48 3.14 -17.31
N LYS A 131 -3.33 2.84 -18.31
CA LYS A 131 -2.93 2.83 -19.71
C LYS A 131 -2.19 4.11 -20.11
N ARG A 132 -2.79 5.28 -19.86
CA ARG A 132 -2.17 6.58 -20.19
C ARG A 132 -0.83 6.79 -19.46
N VAL A 133 -0.73 6.31 -18.22
CA VAL A 133 0.52 6.36 -17.49
C VAL A 133 1.59 5.49 -18.16
N LEU A 134 1.28 4.25 -18.52
CA LEU A 134 2.20 3.35 -19.21
C LEU A 134 2.64 3.91 -20.58
N GLU A 135 1.70 4.43 -21.37
CA GLU A 135 2.00 5.09 -22.64
C GLU A 135 2.93 6.30 -22.45
N SER A 136 2.71 7.12 -21.40
CA SER A 136 3.56 8.27 -21.10
C SER A 136 4.96 7.88 -20.65
N CYS A 137 5.12 6.68 -20.09
CA CYS A 137 6.41 6.11 -19.71
C CYS A 137 7.16 5.44 -20.88
N GLY A 138 6.56 5.42 -22.08
CA GLY A 138 7.18 4.88 -23.29
C GLY A 138 7.09 3.36 -23.43
N VAL A 139 6.17 2.72 -22.71
CA VAL A 139 5.88 1.28 -22.85
C VAL A 139 5.32 0.98 -24.22
N ALA A 140 5.76 -0.11 -24.84
CA ALA A 140 5.30 -0.53 -26.16
C ALA A 140 3.78 -0.82 -26.18
N GLU A 141 3.12 -0.48 -27.29
CA GLU A 141 1.66 -0.62 -27.43
C GLU A 141 1.18 -2.06 -27.19
N GLU A 142 1.97 -3.05 -27.58
CA GLU A 142 1.67 -4.48 -27.36
C GLU A 142 1.63 -4.84 -25.87
N HIS A 143 2.55 -4.32 -25.07
CA HIS A 143 2.59 -4.54 -23.62
C HIS A 143 1.48 -3.78 -22.90
N VAL A 144 1.15 -2.58 -23.36
CA VAL A 144 0.00 -1.82 -22.85
C VAL A 144 -1.31 -2.55 -23.12
N ALA A 145 -1.48 -3.14 -24.32
CA ALA A 145 -2.67 -3.93 -24.66
C ALA A 145 -2.74 -5.22 -23.81
N ALA A 146 -1.63 -5.92 -23.60
CA ALA A 146 -1.56 -7.08 -22.71
C ALA A 146 -1.92 -6.72 -21.27
N PHE A 147 -1.47 -5.56 -20.78
CA PHE A 147 -1.85 -5.04 -19.48
C PHE A 147 -3.35 -4.78 -19.37
N GLU A 148 -3.95 -4.14 -20.37
CA GLU A 148 -5.40 -3.86 -20.37
C GLU A 148 -6.23 -5.15 -20.32
N GLU A 149 -5.88 -6.17 -21.10
CA GLU A 149 -6.56 -7.46 -21.12
C GLU A 149 -6.46 -8.18 -19.74
N LYS A 150 -5.26 -8.23 -19.19
CA LYS A 150 -5.06 -8.85 -17.87
C LYS A 150 -5.70 -8.04 -16.74
N TYR A 151 -5.66 -6.72 -16.79
CA TYR A 151 -6.34 -5.87 -15.81
C TYR A 151 -7.84 -6.17 -15.77
N GLU A 152 -8.46 -6.32 -16.95
CA GLU A 152 -9.88 -6.67 -17.04
C GLU A 152 -10.19 -8.04 -16.45
N SER A 153 -9.32 -9.03 -16.66
CA SER A 153 -9.50 -10.38 -16.11
C SER A 153 -9.33 -10.44 -14.58
N GLU A 154 -8.40 -9.67 -14.02
CA GLU A 154 -8.07 -9.72 -12.59
C GLU A 154 -8.94 -8.78 -11.73
N PHE A 155 -9.21 -7.58 -12.21
CA PHE A 155 -9.96 -6.58 -11.46
C PHE A 155 -11.38 -6.37 -12.00
N GLY A 156 -11.65 -6.69 -13.26
CA GLY A 156 -12.88 -6.36 -13.96
C GLY A 156 -12.77 -5.05 -14.75
N ALA A 157 -13.54 -4.95 -15.82
CA ALA A 157 -13.47 -3.85 -16.81
C ALA A 157 -13.76 -2.46 -16.21
N GLU A 158 -14.70 -2.41 -15.26
CA GLU A 158 -15.21 -1.17 -14.66
C GLU A 158 -14.65 -0.93 -13.25
N THR A 159 -13.69 -1.74 -12.80
CA THR A 159 -13.16 -1.60 -11.45
C THR A 159 -12.23 -0.40 -11.35
N GLU A 160 -12.53 0.46 -10.41
CA GLU A 160 -11.73 1.61 -10.02
C GLU A 160 -10.92 1.27 -8.77
N LEU A 161 -9.62 1.51 -8.82
CA LEU A 161 -8.71 1.23 -7.73
C LEU A 161 -8.25 2.55 -7.08
N ARG A 162 -7.99 2.50 -5.78
CA ARG A 162 -7.41 3.66 -5.08
C ARG A 162 -5.88 3.62 -5.22
N PRO A 163 -5.25 4.68 -5.77
CA PRO A 163 -3.79 4.67 -5.95
C PRO A 163 -3.02 4.42 -4.65
N VAL A 164 -3.55 4.85 -3.50
CA VAL A 164 -2.97 4.60 -2.18
C VAL A 164 -2.83 3.11 -1.84
N ASN A 165 -3.61 2.24 -2.48
CA ASN A 165 -3.53 0.79 -2.31
C ASN A 165 -2.49 0.15 -3.23
N LEU A 166 -2.01 0.85 -4.25
CA LEU A 166 -1.17 0.28 -5.31
C LEU A 166 0.30 0.65 -5.17
N VAL A 167 0.57 1.86 -4.69
CA VAL A 167 1.94 2.41 -4.62
C VAL A 167 2.48 2.43 -3.20
N GLU A 168 3.79 2.28 -3.11
CA GLU A 168 4.52 2.47 -1.85
C GLU A 168 4.90 3.95 -1.69
N LYS A 169 4.84 4.43 -0.46
CA LYS A 169 5.33 5.75 -0.10
C LYS A 169 6.85 5.85 -0.09
N GLN A 170 7.53 4.72 -0.10
CA GLN A 170 8.98 4.63 -0.15
C GLN A 170 9.37 3.86 -1.39
N PHE A 171 10.32 4.39 -2.13
CA PHE A 171 10.90 3.68 -3.26
C PHE A 171 11.94 2.69 -2.72
N GLU A 172 11.68 1.40 -2.90
CA GLU A 172 12.55 0.33 -2.43
C GLU A 172 13.07 -0.50 -3.60
N VAL A 173 14.38 -0.63 -3.67
CA VAL A 173 15.05 -1.54 -4.62
C VAL A 173 15.62 -2.70 -3.82
N ARG A 174 15.21 -3.91 -4.13
CA ARG A 174 15.63 -5.12 -3.42
C ARG A 174 16.35 -6.10 -4.33
N THR A 175 17.48 -6.60 -3.83
CA THR A 175 18.17 -7.78 -4.33
C THR A 175 18.15 -8.86 -3.25
N PRO A 176 18.54 -10.13 -3.51
CA PRO A 176 18.57 -11.15 -2.48
C PRO A 176 19.32 -10.78 -1.20
N ASP A 177 20.39 -9.98 -1.33
CA ASP A 177 21.31 -9.67 -0.22
C ASP A 177 21.32 -8.20 0.18
N VAL A 178 20.65 -7.31 -0.58
CA VAL A 178 20.69 -5.86 -0.37
C VAL A 178 19.32 -5.25 -0.54
N THR A 179 18.93 -4.39 0.40
CA THR A 179 17.76 -3.54 0.28
C THR A 179 18.19 -2.08 0.32
N ILE A 180 17.76 -1.32 -0.67
CA ILE A 180 18.03 0.11 -0.81
C ILE A 180 16.69 0.82 -0.67
N GLN A 181 16.58 1.72 0.31
CA GLN A 181 15.41 2.58 0.48
C GLN A 181 15.77 4.01 0.07
N VAL A 182 14.96 4.58 -0.77
CA VAL A 182 15.19 5.89 -1.36
C VAL A 182 14.01 6.78 -1.04
N ASN A 183 14.28 8.06 -0.80
CA ASN A 183 13.22 9.05 -0.73
C ASN A 183 12.53 9.10 -2.11
N PRO A 184 11.19 8.95 -2.19
CA PRO A 184 10.46 8.96 -3.46
C PRO A 184 10.73 10.20 -4.32
N GLU A 185 10.99 11.35 -3.70
CA GLU A 185 11.33 12.60 -4.41
C GLU A 185 12.75 12.58 -5.02
N ARG A 186 13.57 11.58 -4.68
CA ARG A 186 14.97 11.46 -5.07
C ARG A 186 15.27 10.15 -5.78
N GLY A 187 14.33 9.66 -6.57
CA GLY A 187 14.53 8.52 -7.45
C GLY A 187 15.66 8.73 -8.47
N ASP A 188 15.93 10.00 -8.83
CA ASP A 188 17.04 10.45 -9.65
C ASP A 188 18.43 9.99 -9.17
N LEU A 189 18.54 9.62 -7.89
CA LEU A 189 19.80 9.15 -7.31
C LEU A 189 20.16 7.70 -7.66
N ILE A 190 19.22 6.94 -8.21
CA ILE A 190 19.44 5.53 -8.55
C ILE A 190 19.39 5.35 -10.06
N GLU A 191 20.40 4.72 -10.60
CA GLU A 191 20.46 4.31 -12.00
C GLU A 191 20.92 2.87 -12.14
N THR A 192 20.56 2.24 -13.25
CA THR A 192 21.08 0.92 -13.61
C THR A 192 22.05 1.02 -14.78
N ARG A 193 23.18 0.33 -14.68
CA ARG A 193 24.16 0.25 -15.77
C ARG A 193 24.70 -1.15 -15.96
N VAL A 194 25.06 -1.45 -17.20
CA VAL A 194 25.86 -2.62 -17.53
C VAL A 194 27.31 -2.17 -17.77
N ILE A 195 28.23 -2.62 -16.92
CA ILE A 195 29.65 -2.32 -17.02
C ILE A 195 30.41 -3.65 -17.13
N ASP A 196 31.18 -3.81 -18.17
CA ASP A 196 31.92 -5.06 -18.46
C ASP A 196 31.07 -6.33 -18.40
N GLY A 197 29.83 -6.25 -18.91
CA GLY A 197 28.87 -7.35 -18.94
C GLY A 197 28.21 -7.69 -17.59
N LYS A 198 28.48 -6.91 -16.55
CA LYS A 198 27.84 -7.05 -15.23
C LYS A 198 26.81 -5.95 -15.02
N ARG A 199 25.68 -6.32 -14.42
CA ARG A 199 24.62 -5.38 -14.07
C ARG A 199 24.92 -4.71 -12.73
N TYR A 200 24.78 -3.41 -12.68
CA TYR A 200 25.01 -2.59 -11.49
C TYR A 200 23.79 -1.72 -11.21
N ILE A 201 23.52 -1.53 -9.92
CA ILE A 201 22.67 -0.46 -9.41
C ILE A 201 23.63 0.57 -8.83
N LEU A 202 23.61 1.78 -9.36
CA LEU A 202 24.47 2.88 -8.95
C LEU A 202 23.66 3.87 -8.13
N ILE A 203 24.26 4.39 -7.08
CA ILE A 203 23.68 5.41 -6.23
C ILE A 203 24.55 6.68 -6.34
N HIS A 204 23.95 7.78 -6.74
CA HIS A 204 24.63 9.08 -6.76
C HIS A 204 24.81 9.60 -5.34
N ALA A 205 26.05 9.76 -4.92
CA ALA A 205 26.43 10.19 -3.57
C ALA A 205 26.93 11.63 -3.57
N GLU A 206 26.04 12.59 -3.78
CA GLU A 206 26.42 14.02 -3.87
C GLU A 206 26.78 14.65 -2.53
N ALA A 207 26.11 14.24 -1.44
CA ALA A 207 26.22 14.86 -0.13
C ALA A 207 27.17 14.13 0.85
N GLY A 208 27.82 13.07 0.40
CA GLY A 208 28.70 12.24 1.23
C GLY A 208 28.06 10.88 1.58
N VAL A 209 28.88 9.99 2.08
CA VAL A 209 28.50 8.61 2.42
C VAL A 209 28.91 8.34 3.87
N GLU A 210 28.03 7.69 4.62
CA GLU A 210 28.33 7.20 5.95
C GLU A 210 28.22 5.67 5.99
N VAL A 211 29.14 5.05 6.70
CA VAL A 211 29.12 3.60 6.97
C VAL A 211 29.06 3.40 8.49
N ASN A 212 27.99 2.82 8.96
CA ASN A 212 27.75 2.61 10.40
C ASN A 212 27.88 3.92 11.23
N GLY A 213 27.43 5.05 10.67
CA GLY A 213 27.52 6.36 11.32
C GLY A 213 28.89 7.04 11.20
N VAL A 214 29.81 6.46 10.45
CA VAL A 214 31.13 7.05 10.18
C VAL A 214 31.17 7.62 8.77
N PRO A 215 31.41 8.93 8.59
CA PRO A 215 31.53 9.52 7.26
C PRO A 215 32.77 8.98 6.54
N VAL A 216 32.55 8.50 5.31
CA VAL A 216 33.62 7.97 4.46
C VAL A 216 33.80 8.83 3.21
N ARG A 217 35.01 8.85 2.69
CA ARG A 217 35.32 9.54 1.42
C ARG A 217 35.34 8.52 0.30
N ILE A 218 34.65 8.83 -0.78
CA ILE A 218 34.77 8.09 -2.03
C ILE A 218 36.00 8.64 -2.72
N LEU A 219 37.01 7.78 -2.89
CA LEU A 219 38.24 8.14 -3.57
C LEU A 219 38.05 8.00 -5.09
N SER A 220 38.42 9.02 -5.85
CA SER A 220 38.41 9.05 -7.32
C SER A 220 39.59 8.28 -7.89
#